data_a6ce204d88f0e6e9e5310f1d8d1c26ae
#
_entry.id   a6ce204d88f0e6e9e5310f1d8d1c26ae
#
_cell.length_a   1.000
_cell.length_b   1.000
_cell.length_c   1.000
_cell.angle_alpha   90.00
_cell.angle_beta   90.00
_cell.angle_gamma   90.00
#
_symmetry.space_group_name_H-M   'P 1'
#
loop_
_entity.id
_entity.type
_entity.pdbx_description
1 polymer ?
#
loop_
_entity_poly.entity_id
_entity_poly.type
_entity_poly.pdbx_seq_one_letter_code
_entity_poly.pdbx_strand_id
1 'polypeptide(L)'
;MAVKTAKLTGAEAAVTGLDGSIAHIRNDGAGVVLASLKAGITEGADGVLSVPAGTSAALTGISGELHLLGIGSVVIVSNDYAECPFKSAVTLGSVTDEISRAAGGSNLLMNPDFRINQRGKSEYSTGYTVDRWYISTDKCKAAPESDGIRLTASVALASNTHAFWQNLEFPPAGGEYTLSLNVPEVSGVWSARIRTVNASGDYVDSYYTSYLHTGVNKMSVNLPEGEYISAVSIGFNKGTEAGNSLKLAWIKLENGSMATMFVAPDRAAELAKCQRFYQIRTTNDINPLDLRPSMRATPSEITAVKGGYAYVAEL
;
A
#
# COMPACT_ATOMS: atom_id res chain seq x y z
N MET A 1 -2.02 44.25 -7.06
CA MET A 1 -2.43 42.99 -6.42
C MET A 1 -2.27 43.14 -4.93
N ALA A 2 -3.31 42.91 -4.14
CA ALA A 2 -3.23 43.08 -2.70
C ALA A 2 -3.13 41.71 -2.02
N VAL A 3 -1.97 41.46 -1.41
CA VAL A 3 -1.84 40.40 -0.41
C VAL A 3 -2.34 40.97 0.91
N LYS A 4 -3.29 40.31 1.53
CA LYS A 4 -3.85 40.71 2.82
C LYS A 4 -3.65 39.63 3.84
N THR A 5 -3.13 40.00 5.01
CA THR A 5 -2.98 39.11 6.15
C THR A 5 -4.03 39.48 7.21
N ALA A 6 -4.83 38.53 7.65
CA ALA A 6 -5.81 38.73 8.71
C ALA A 6 -5.47 37.78 9.88
N LYS A 7 -5.51 38.29 11.11
CA LYS A 7 -5.47 37.51 12.34
C LYS A 7 -6.90 37.38 12.87
N LEU A 8 -7.40 36.15 12.90
CA LEU A 8 -8.76 35.85 13.30
C LEU A 8 -8.84 35.60 14.82
N THR A 9 -9.80 36.26 15.48
CA THR A 9 -9.94 36.29 16.96
C THR A 9 -11.19 35.59 17.47
N GLY A 10 -11.89 34.87 16.57
CA GLY A 10 -13.19 34.25 16.89
C GLY A 10 -14.39 35.09 16.45
N ALA A 11 -14.18 36.35 16.03
CA ALA A 11 -15.19 37.16 15.35
C ALA A 11 -15.00 37.06 13.84
N GLU A 12 -16.10 37.20 13.10
CA GLU A 12 -16.06 37.26 11.65
C GLU A 12 -15.28 38.50 11.19
N ALA A 13 -14.39 38.33 10.25
CA ALA A 13 -13.57 39.36 9.64
C ALA A 13 -13.86 39.46 8.15
N ALA A 14 -14.09 40.68 7.63
CA ALA A 14 -14.23 40.92 6.21
C ALA A 14 -12.90 41.35 5.59
N VAL A 15 -12.51 40.71 4.48
CA VAL A 15 -11.38 41.09 3.65
C VAL A 15 -11.93 41.77 2.40
N THR A 16 -11.64 43.08 2.24
CA THR A 16 -12.13 43.92 1.14
C THR A 16 -11.03 44.20 0.12
N GLY A 17 -11.43 44.68 -1.08
CA GLY A 17 -10.48 45.08 -2.14
C GLY A 17 -9.74 43.91 -2.79
N LEU A 18 -10.41 42.79 -2.87
CA LEU A 18 -10.02 41.69 -3.72
C LEU A 18 -10.61 41.92 -5.11
N ASP A 19 -9.76 42.18 -6.11
CA ASP A 19 -10.17 42.37 -7.49
C ASP A 19 -10.03 41.06 -8.25
N GLY A 20 -11.10 40.61 -8.84
CA GLY A 20 -11.09 39.43 -9.67
C GLY A 20 -12.02 38.31 -9.19
N SER A 21 -12.09 37.26 -9.97
CA SER A 21 -13.04 36.18 -9.76
C SER A 21 -12.60 35.11 -8.77
N ILE A 22 -11.33 35.12 -8.30
CA ILE A 22 -10.74 34.09 -7.46
C ILE A 22 -9.99 34.74 -6.29
N ALA A 23 -10.21 34.25 -5.08
CA ALA A 23 -9.33 34.47 -3.93
C ALA A 23 -8.68 33.19 -3.46
N HIS A 24 -7.36 33.20 -3.34
CA HIS A 24 -6.57 32.14 -2.71
C HIS A 24 -6.45 32.47 -1.22
N ILE A 25 -6.75 31.49 -0.39
CA ILE A 25 -6.75 31.60 1.07
C ILE A 25 -5.75 30.58 1.60
N ARG A 26 -4.77 31.04 2.38
CA ARG A 26 -3.82 30.17 3.08
C ARG A 26 -3.98 30.35 4.57
N ASN A 27 -4.22 29.25 5.27
CA ASN A 27 -4.36 29.24 6.72
C ASN A 27 -3.04 28.81 7.38
N ASP A 28 -2.29 29.79 7.87
CA ASP A 28 -1.03 29.57 8.59
C ASP A 28 -1.22 29.36 10.11
N GLY A 29 -2.46 29.33 10.59
CA GLY A 29 -2.82 29.14 11.98
C GLY A 29 -2.95 27.66 12.39
N ALA A 30 -3.29 27.45 13.66
CA ALA A 30 -3.47 26.12 14.25
C ALA A 30 -4.93 25.62 14.23
N GLY A 31 -5.89 26.50 13.95
CA GLY A 31 -7.33 26.19 13.91
C GLY A 31 -7.90 26.16 12.50
N VAL A 32 -9.12 25.67 12.37
CA VAL A 32 -9.87 25.72 11.10
C VAL A 32 -10.34 27.15 10.82
N VAL A 33 -10.28 27.57 9.57
CA VAL A 33 -10.84 28.81 9.08
C VAL A 33 -12.03 28.50 8.18
N LEU A 34 -13.16 29.17 8.43
CA LEU A 34 -14.32 29.14 7.57
C LEU A 34 -14.31 30.41 6.69
N ALA A 35 -14.58 30.26 5.41
CA ALA A 35 -14.58 31.33 4.43
C ALA A 35 -15.87 31.32 3.63
N SER A 36 -16.46 32.51 3.41
CA SER A 36 -17.72 32.70 2.67
C SER A 36 -17.74 34.02 1.89
N LEU A 37 -18.53 34.07 0.84
CA LEU A 37 -18.84 35.27 0.09
C LEU A 37 -19.98 36.11 0.75
N LYS A 38 -20.55 35.59 1.84
CA LYS A 38 -21.65 36.24 2.56
C LYS A 38 -21.29 36.34 4.03
N ALA A 39 -21.70 37.43 4.67
CA ALA A 39 -21.63 37.60 6.12
C ALA A 39 -22.54 36.61 6.86
N GLY A 40 -22.24 36.36 8.12
CA GLY A 40 -23.01 35.44 8.96
C GLY A 40 -22.57 33.99 8.78
N ILE A 41 -21.26 33.74 8.81
CA ILE A 41 -20.66 32.40 8.61
C ILE A 41 -21.17 31.43 9.67
N THR A 42 -21.72 30.30 9.22
CA THR A 42 -22.09 29.16 10.06
C THR A 42 -21.45 27.90 9.49
N GLU A 43 -20.80 27.14 10.33
CA GLU A 43 -20.14 25.87 9.90
C GLU A 43 -21.19 24.90 9.32
N GLY A 44 -20.87 24.32 8.16
CA GLY A 44 -21.76 23.39 7.45
C GLY A 44 -22.85 24.03 6.63
N ALA A 45 -22.95 25.37 6.58
CA ALA A 45 -23.88 26.05 5.71
C ALA A 45 -23.44 26.06 4.25
N ASP A 46 -24.40 26.10 3.33
CA ASP A 46 -24.15 26.20 1.89
C ASP A 46 -23.32 27.44 1.54
N GLY A 47 -22.27 27.26 0.75
CA GLY A 47 -21.36 28.32 0.33
C GLY A 47 -20.31 28.72 1.38
N VAL A 48 -20.17 27.94 2.45
CA VAL A 48 -19.09 28.10 3.44
C VAL A 48 -18.00 27.06 3.17
N LEU A 49 -16.79 27.54 2.89
CA LEU A 49 -15.61 26.73 2.68
C LEU A 49 -14.83 26.59 3.98
N SER A 50 -14.45 25.36 4.33
CA SER A 50 -13.57 25.06 5.46
C SER A 50 -12.12 24.95 4.99
N VAL A 51 -11.21 25.70 5.62
CA VAL A 51 -9.77 25.70 5.34
C VAL A 51 -9.03 25.21 6.60
N PRO A 52 -8.64 23.93 6.67
CA PRO A 52 -7.92 23.38 7.81
C PRO A 52 -6.58 24.06 8.09
N ALA A 53 -6.06 23.92 9.30
CA ALA A 53 -4.75 24.43 9.69
C ALA A 53 -3.63 23.96 8.76
N GLY A 54 -2.76 24.86 8.34
CA GLY A 54 -1.63 24.57 7.46
C GLY A 54 -2.00 24.27 6.00
N THR A 55 -3.26 24.46 5.61
CA THR A 55 -3.75 24.23 4.24
C THR A 55 -4.11 25.52 3.52
N SER A 56 -4.42 25.40 2.23
CA SER A 56 -4.91 26.51 1.39
C SER A 56 -6.12 26.07 0.58
N ALA A 57 -6.93 27.02 0.21
CA ALA A 57 -8.10 26.83 -0.65
C ALA A 57 -8.32 28.03 -1.56
N ALA A 58 -9.20 27.88 -2.55
CA ALA A 58 -9.58 28.97 -3.43
C ALA A 58 -11.11 29.09 -3.50
N LEU A 59 -11.61 30.30 -3.45
CA LEU A 59 -13.00 30.66 -3.71
C LEU A 59 -13.12 31.41 -5.03
N THR A 60 -14.11 31.09 -5.81
CA THR A 60 -14.43 31.74 -7.08
C THR A 60 -15.68 32.63 -6.96
N GLY A 61 -15.85 33.58 -7.86
CA GLY A 61 -17.03 34.42 -7.90
C GLY A 61 -17.02 35.58 -6.90
N ILE A 62 -15.86 36.06 -6.48
CA ILE A 62 -15.72 37.15 -5.52
C ILE A 62 -16.03 38.47 -6.20
N SER A 63 -17.02 39.19 -5.66
CA SER A 63 -17.43 40.50 -6.11
C SER A 63 -17.42 41.54 -4.97
N GLY A 64 -16.28 41.70 -4.27
CA GLY A 64 -16.11 42.71 -3.24
C GLY A 64 -15.52 42.24 -1.94
N GLU A 65 -16.24 41.50 -1.13
CA GLU A 65 -15.78 41.07 0.21
C GLU A 65 -15.69 39.57 0.34
N LEU A 66 -14.67 39.14 1.07
CA LEU A 66 -14.51 37.76 1.54
C LEU A 66 -14.61 37.76 3.06
N HIS A 67 -15.54 37.00 3.60
CA HIS A 67 -15.75 36.85 5.03
C HIS A 67 -14.99 35.63 5.56
N LEU A 68 -14.30 35.81 6.68
CA LEU A 68 -13.48 34.79 7.33
C LEU A 68 -13.83 34.66 8.80
N LEU A 69 -13.93 33.45 9.30
CA LEU A 69 -14.15 33.13 10.72
C LEU A 69 -13.17 32.07 11.19
N GLY A 70 -12.50 32.33 12.30
CA GLY A 70 -11.55 31.35 12.91
C GLY A 70 -10.98 31.91 14.21
N ILE A 71 -10.39 31.03 15.04
CA ILE A 71 -9.80 31.40 16.32
C ILE A 71 -8.30 31.16 16.26
N GLY A 72 -7.51 32.22 16.56
CA GLY A 72 -6.06 32.13 16.64
C GLY A 72 -5.36 31.84 15.31
N SER A 73 -6.06 31.98 14.20
CA SER A 73 -5.54 31.71 12.86
C SER A 73 -4.99 32.98 12.21
N VAL A 74 -3.86 32.82 11.52
CA VAL A 74 -3.31 33.84 10.60
C VAL A 74 -3.60 33.38 9.19
N VAL A 75 -4.30 34.20 8.43
CA VAL A 75 -4.72 33.87 7.07
C VAL A 75 -4.11 34.88 6.09
N ILE A 76 -3.56 34.34 5.02
CA ILE A 76 -3.11 35.15 3.88
C ILE A 76 -4.12 34.97 2.75
N VAL A 77 -4.59 36.06 2.20
CA VAL A 77 -5.54 36.10 1.09
C VAL A 77 -4.96 36.89 -0.06
N SER A 78 -5.01 36.36 -1.27
CA SER A 78 -4.54 37.04 -2.48
C SER A 78 -5.35 36.61 -3.70
N ASN A 79 -5.52 37.53 -4.66
CA ASN A 79 -6.00 37.18 -6.00
C ASN A 79 -4.93 36.48 -6.86
N ASP A 80 -3.67 36.56 -6.48
CA ASP A 80 -2.56 35.94 -7.19
C ASP A 80 -2.14 34.66 -6.48
N TYR A 81 -2.12 33.56 -7.20
CA TYR A 81 -1.67 32.28 -6.71
C TYR A 81 -0.18 32.30 -6.28
N ALA A 82 0.65 33.05 -6.98
CA ALA A 82 2.07 33.17 -6.68
C ALA A 82 2.34 33.83 -5.32
N GLU A 83 1.46 34.76 -4.90
CA GLU A 83 1.54 35.45 -3.60
C GLU A 83 0.94 34.67 -2.44
N CYS A 84 0.10 33.69 -2.74
CA CYS A 84 -0.52 32.80 -1.77
C CYS A 84 -0.30 31.34 -2.21
N PRO A 85 0.95 30.89 -2.39
CA PRO A 85 1.21 29.54 -2.83
C PRO A 85 0.69 28.56 -1.78
N PHE A 86 0.08 27.48 -2.23
CA PHE A 86 -0.24 26.37 -1.34
C PHE A 86 1.06 25.86 -0.72
N LYS A 87 1.13 25.72 0.60
CA LYS A 87 2.30 25.15 1.30
C LYS A 87 2.60 23.72 0.87
N SER A 88 1.58 23.04 0.38
CA SER A 88 1.70 21.87 -0.46
C SER A 88 0.99 22.23 -1.74
N ALA A 89 1.72 22.42 -2.81
CA ALA A 89 1.11 22.48 -4.13
C ALA A 89 0.43 21.13 -4.36
N VAL A 90 -0.88 21.08 -4.06
CA VAL A 90 -1.73 20.00 -4.54
C VAL A 90 -1.80 20.20 -6.05
N THR A 91 -0.74 19.82 -6.75
CA THR A 91 -0.79 19.73 -8.20
C THR A 91 -1.82 18.67 -8.55
N LEU A 92 -2.45 18.78 -9.72
CA LEU A 92 -3.38 17.73 -10.19
C LEU A 92 -2.71 16.34 -10.11
N GLY A 93 -1.37 16.27 -10.26
CA GLY A 93 -0.56 15.08 -9.99
C GLY A 93 -0.60 14.65 -8.52
N SER A 94 -0.45 15.56 -7.56
CA SER A 94 -0.53 15.20 -6.13
C SER A 94 -1.94 14.86 -5.66
N VAL A 95 -3.01 15.39 -6.30
CA VAL A 95 -4.39 14.93 -6.06
C VAL A 95 -4.62 13.56 -6.66
N THR A 96 -4.14 13.29 -7.86
CA THR A 96 -4.17 11.94 -8.45
C THR A 96 -3.31 10.96 -7.67
N ASP A 97 -2.16 11.38 -7.14
CA ASP A 97 -1.32 10.57 -6.26
C ASP A 97 -1.98 10.34 -4.89
N GLU A 98 -2.67 11.33 -4.34
CA GLU A 98 -3.37 11.21 -3.06
C GLU A 98 -4.69 10.45 -3.20
N ILE A 99 -5.43 10.61 -4.30
CA ILE A 99 -6.57 9.77 -4.67
C ILE A 99 -6.08 8.35 -5.00
N SER A 100 -4.97 8.18 -5.70
CA SER A 100 -4.36 6.86 -5.96
C SER A 100 -3.82 6.23 -4.68
N ARG A 101 -3.29 7.00 -3.74
CA ARG A 101 -2.91 6.55 -2.40
C ARG A 101 -4.12 6.21 -1.55
N ALA A 102 -5.17 7.03 -1.55
CA ALA A 102 -6.44 6.77 -0.85
C ALA A 102 -7.21 5.60 -1.49
N ALA A 103 -7.13 5.46 -2.81
CA ALA A 103 -7.71 4.34 -3.56
C ALA A 103 -6.91 3.02 -3.44
N GLY A 104 -5.82 3.03 -2.67
CA GLY A 104 -4.91 1.89 -2.51
C GLY A 104 -3.88 1.83 -3.65
N GLY A 105 -2.63 2.24 -3.37
CA GLY A 105 -1.51 2.07 -4.29
C GLY A 105 -1.43 0.64 -4.82
N SER A 106 -0.93 0.46 -6.03
CA SER A 106 -0.79 -0.86 -6.65
C SER A 106 0.07 -1.77 -5.76
N ASN A 107 -0.46 -2.94 -5.41
CA ASN A 107 0.31 -3.95 -4.70
C ASN A 107 1.30 -4.63 -5.66
N LEU A 108 2.57 -4.63 -5.31
CA LEU A 108 3.64 -5.27 -6.07
C LEU A 108 3.67 -6.80 -5.89
N LEU A 109 2.97 -7.31 -4.87
CA LEU A 109 2.83 -8.74 -4.61
C LEU A 109 1.61 -9.30 -5.33
N MET A 110 1.72 -10.55 -5.74
CA MET A 110 0.63 -11.33 -6.34
C MET A 110 -0.02 -12.23 -5.29
N ASN A 111 -1.32 -12.50 -5.46
CA ASN A 111 -2.11 -13.29 -4.52
C ASN A 111 -1.93 -12.79 -3.07
N PRO A 112 -2.11 -11.50 -2.83
CA PRO A 112 -1.75 -10.87 -1.57
C PRO A 112 -2.72 -11.18 -0.43
N ASP A 113 -3.87 -11.74 -0.71
CA ASP A 113 -4.90 -12.21 0.22
C ASP A 113 -5.03 -13.74 0.23
N PHE A 114 -4.09 -14.43 -0.43
CA PHE A 114 -3.89 -15.89 -0.42
C PHE A 114 -5.07 -16.71 -0.97
N ARG A 115 -6.05 -16.08 -1.66
CA ARG A 115 -7.28 -16.75 -2.13
C ARG A 115 -7.11 -17.58 -3.40
N ILE A 116 -6.02 -17.41 -4.13
CA ILE A 116 -5.72 -18.21 -5.31
C ILE A 116 -4.91 -19.43 -4.87
N ASN A 117 -5.52 -20.59 -4.96
CA ASN A 117 -4.94 -21.87 -4.57
C ASN A 117 -5.23 -22.93 -5.64
N GLN A 118 -4.59 -22.83 -6.79
CA GLN A 118 -4.80 -23.77 -7.91
C GLN A 118 -4.32 -25.19 -7.56
N ARG A 119 -3.34 -25.33 -6.65
CA ARG A 119 -2.87 -26.61 -6.17
C ARG A 119 -3.86 -27.36 -5.28
N GLY A 120 -4.83 -26.64 -4.71
CA GLY A 120 -6.01 -27.19 -4.02
C GLY A 120 -5.73 -28.00 -2.75
N LYS A 121 -4.54 -27.88 -2.16
CA LYS A 121 -4.24 -28.54 -0.89
C LYS A 121 -4.74 -27.71 0.29
N SER A 122 -5.15 -28.38 1.35
CA SER A 122 -5.57 -27.76 2.62
C SER A 122 -4.38 -27.41 3.54
N GLU A 123 -3.21 -28.02 3.33
CA GLU A 123 -1.99 -27.75 4.07
C GLU A 123 -0.75 -27.97 3.18
N TYR A 124 0.27 -27.17 3.39
CA TYR A 124 1.56 -27.22 2.73
C TYR A 124 2.68 -27.21 3.76
N SER A 125 3.72 -28.00 3.57
CA SER A 125 4.89 -28.09 4.47
C SER A 125 6.21 -27.74 3.79
N THR A 126 6.23 -27.66 2.45
CA THR A 126 7.42 -27.30 1.66
C THR A 126 7.03 -26.96 0.23
N GLY A 127 7.88 -26.22 -0.48
CA GLY A 127 7.68 -25.86 -1.86
C GLY A 127 6.60 -24.79 -2.07
N TYR A 128 6.11 -24.68 -3.30
CA TYR A 128 5.02 -23.74 -3.61
C TYR A 128 3.70 -24.16 -2.95
N THR A 129 3.04 -23.19 -2.36
CA THR A 129 1.81 -23.35 -1.55
C THR A 129 0.59 -22.84 -2.30
N VAL A 130 -0.14 -21.87 -1.74
CA VAL A 130 -1.04 -21.03 -2.53
C VAL A 130 -0.22 -20.32 -3.60
N ASP A 131 -0.85 -19.97 -4.72
CA ASP A 131 -0.14 -19.48 -5.90
C ASP A 131 0.80 -18.32 -5.55
N ARG A 132 1.99 -18.37 -6.12
CA ARG A 132 3.10 -17.43 -5.94
C ARG A 132 3.82 -17.48 -4.58
N TRP A 133 3.29 -18.17 -3.58
CA TRP A 133 3.90 -18.25 -2.25
C TRP A 133 4.59 -19.58 -2.04
N TYR A 134 5.77 -19.53 -1.43
CA TYR A 134 6.68 -20.65 -1.29
C TYR A 134 7.11 -20.86 0.18
N ILE A 135 7.16 -22.11 0.64
CA ILE A 135 7.77 -22.50 1.91
C ILE A 135 9.17 -23.06 1.65
N SER A 136 10.19 -22.42 2.25
CA SER A 136 11.61 -22.77 2.08
C SER A 136 12.16 -23.71 3.12
N THR A 137 11.34 -24.16 4.09
CA THR A 137 11.78 -24.97 5.23
C THR A 137 10.68 -25.93 5.69
N ASP A 138 11.06 -27.09 6.19
CA ASP A 138 10.18 -28.06 6.84
C ASP A 138 9.70 -27.65 8.25
N LYS A 139 10.25 -26.53 8.76
CA LYS A 139 9.93 -26.02 10.11
C LYS A 139 8.64 -25.21 10.16
N CYS A 140 7.97 -25.00 9.03
CA CYS A 140 6.74 -24.23 8.91
C CYS A 140 5.73 -24.98 8.06
N LYS A 141 4.46 -24.84 8.42
CA LYS A 141 3.32 -25.25 7.59
C LYS A 141 2.48 -24.02 7.23
N ALA A 142 1.84 -24.08 6.07
CA ALA A 142 0.88 -23.07 5.62
C ALA A 142 -0.46 -23.74 5.31
N ALA A 143 -1.53 -23.27 5.93
CA ALA A 143 -2.89 -23.72 5.70
C ALA A 143 -3.74 -22.56 5.16
N PRO A 144 -4.24 -22.62 3.91
CA PRO A 144 -5.21 -21.65 3.40
C PRO A 144 -6.49 -21.68 4.24
N GLU A 145 -6.98 -20.48 4.58
CA GLU A 145 -8.27 -20.27 5.24
C GLU A 145 -9.18 -19.40 4.34
N SER A 146 -10.46 -19.28 4.69
CA SER A 146 -11.44 -18.53 3.88
C SER A 146 -11.12 -17.04 3.79
N ASP A 147 -10.38 -16.51 4.76
CA ASP A 147 -10.07 -15.10 4.95
C ASP A 147 -8.56 -14.84 5.12
N GLY A 148 -7.71 -15.73 4.53
CA GLY A 148 -6.26 -15.56 4.59
C GLY A 148 -5.48 -16.87 4.56
N ILE A 149 -4.32 -16.87 5.22
CA ILE A 149 -3.47 -18.04 5.38
C ILE A 149 -2.96 -18.14 6.81
N ARG A 150 -2.90 -19.35 7.35
CA ARG A 150 -2.29 -19.64 8.66
C ARG A 150 -0.93 -20.28 8.46
N LEU A 151 0.09 -19.66 9.05
CA LEU A 151 1.44 -20.22 9.15
C LEU A 151 1.62 -20.81 10.54
N THR A 152 2.13 -22.03 10.64
CA THR A 152 2.33 -22.72 11.93
C THR A 152 3.77 -23.22 12.02
N ALA A 153 4.44 -22.91 13.13
CA ALA A 153 5.76 -23.45 13.44
C ALA A 153 5.66 -24.96 13.74
N SER A 154 6.39 -25.78 13.02
CA SER A 154 6.40 -27.24 13.22
C SER A 154 7.33 -27.67 14.35
N VAL A 155 8.30 -26.84 14.71
CA VAL A 155 9.32 -27.08 15.73
C VAL A 155 9.61 -25.81 16.51
N ALA A 156 10.10 -25.95 17.75
CA ALA A 156 10.67 -24.83 18.50
C ALA A 156 11.95 -24.32 17.83
N LEU A 157 12.16 -22.99 17.80
CA LEU A 157 13.29 -22.40 17.13
C LEU A 157 14.39 -21.92 18.05
N ALA A 158 15.61 -22.39 17.76
CA ALA A 158 16.84 -21.88 18.36
C ALA A 158 17.38 -20.62 17.66
N SER A 159 16.98 -20.37 16.42
CA SER A 159 17.44 -19.23 15.60
C SER A 159 16.33 -18.72 14.68
N ASN A 160 16.46 -17.48 14.21
CA ASN A 160 15.51 -16.88 13.30
C ASN A 160 15.49 -17.63 11.95
N THR A 161 14.31 -17.85 11.42
CA THR A 161 14.10 -18.55 10.15
C THR A 161 13.05 -17.83 9.31
N HIS A 162 13.37 -17.54 8.05
CA HIS A 162 12.41 -17.02 7.07
C HIS A 162 11.85 -18.20 6.30
N ALA A 163 10.54 -18.38 6.42
CA ALA A 163 9.90 -19.62 5.99
C ALA A 163 8.98 -19.45 4.79
N PHE A 164 8.24 -18.35 4.72
CA PHE A 164 7.17 -18.14 3.75
C PHE A 164 7.50 -16.93 2.88
N TRP A 165 7.62 -17.12 1.54
CA TRP A 165 8.25 -16.18 0.63
C TRP A 165 7.40 -15.93 -0.60
N GLN A 166 7.55 -14.71 -1.14
CA GLN A 166 7.25 -14.42 -2.53
C GLN A 166 8.44 -13.69 -3.17
N ASN A 167 8.97 -14.27 -4.24
CA ASN A 167 9.93 -13.59 -5.13
C ASN A 167 9.18 -12.69 -6.10
N LEU A 168 9.71 -11.50 -6.36
CA LEU A 168 9.14 -10.55 -7.30
C LEU A 168 9.64 -10.87 -8.72
N GLU A 169 8.72 -10.90 -9.70
CA GLU A 169 9.08 -11.11 -11.11
C GLU A 169 9.88 -9.93 -11.67
N PHE A 170 9.51 -8.73 -11.26
CA PHE A 170 10.15 -7.48 -11.65
C PHE A 170 10.61 -6.76 -10.38
N PRO A 171 11.86 -7.01 -9.95
CA PRO A 171 12.42 -6.38 -8.77
C PRO A 171 12.43 -4.86 -8.90
N PRO A 172 11.68 -4.10 -8.10
CA PRO A 172 11.71 -2.66 -8.14
C PRO A 172 13.03 -2.13 -7.59
N ALA A 173 13.57 -1.10 -8.26
CA ALA A 173 14.84 -0.47 -7.94
C ALA A 173 14.69 0.57 -6.82
N GLY A 174 15.82 1.12 -6.39
CA GLY A 174 15.95 2.13 -5.34
C GLY A 174 14.81 3.14 -5.23
N GLY A 175 14.53 3.59 -4.02
CA GLY A 175 13.43 4.48 -3.70
C GLY A 175 12.67 4.07 -2.45
N GLU A 176 11.57 4.76 -2.18
CA GLU A 176 10.75 4.50 -0.99
C GLU A 176 9.71 3.41 -1.24
N TYR A 177 9.61 2.47 -0.31
CA TYR A 177 8.63 1.38 -0.34
C TYR A 177 8.03 1.16 1.04
N THR A 178 6.77 0.75 1.07
CA THR A 178 6.09 0.37 2.31
C THR A 178 5.55 -1.05 2.19
N LEU A 179 5.94 -1.87 3.16
CA LEU A 179 5.36 -3.19 3.41
C LEU A 179 4.31 -3.06 4.52
N SER A 180 3.10 -3.49 4.26
CA SER A 180 2.02 -3.56 5.25
C SER A 180 1.34 -4.93 5.20
N LEU A 181 0.87 -5.41 6.35
CA LEU A 181 0.19 -6.70 6.46
C LEU A 181 -0.79 -6.69 7.62
N ASN A 182 -1.89 -7.40 7.46
CA ASN A 182 -2.88 -7.57 8.53
C ASN A 182 -2.77 -8.95 9.16
N VAL A 183 -2.61 -8.96 10.46
CA VAL A 183 -2.43 -10.13 11.31
C VAL A 183 -3.65 -10.26 12.24
N PRO A 184 -4.70 -11.01 11.89
CA PRO A 184 -5.83 -11.25 12.79
C PRO A 184 -5.44 -11.98 14.08
N GLU A 185 -4.50 -12.93 13.97
CA GLU A 185 -4.09 -13.78 15.09
C GLU A 185 -2.58 -14.04 15.04
N VAL A 186 -1.94 -14.00 16.19
CA VAL A 186 -0.52 -14.34 16.34
C VAL A 186 -0.22 -14.96 17.68
N SER A 187 0.60 -16.02 17.67
CA SER A 187 1.27 -16.58 18.83
C SER A 187 2.72 -16.89 18.48
N GLY A 188 3.64 -16.70 19.43
CA GLY A 188 5.08 -16.78 19.18
C GLY A 188 5.63 -15.47 18.60
N VAL A 189 6.85 -15.49 18.11
CA VAL A 189 7.62 -14.32 17.67
C VAL A 189 7.83 -14.36 16.17
N TRP A 190 7.15 -13.50 15.44
CA TRP A 190 7.16 -13.44 13.97
C TRP A 190 7.63 -12.08 13.48
N SER A 191 8.22 -12.04 12.28
CA SER A 191 8.60 -10.80 11.59
C SER A 191 8.39 -10.94 10.07
N ALA A 192 8.18 -9.81 9.40
CA ALA A 192 8.23 -9.74 7.95
C ALA A 192 9.55 -9.12 7.50
N ARG A 193 9.97 -9.44 6.27
CA ARG A 193 11.25 -8.99 5.71
C ARG A 193 11.10 -8.62 4.25
N ILE A 194 11.76 -7.54 3.85
CA ILE A 194 12.10 -7.22 2.47
C ILE A 194 13.55 -7.66 2.24
N ARG A 195 13.80 -8.46 1.22
CA ARG A 195 15.15 -8.88 0.80
C ARG A 195 15.55 -8.11 -0.43
N THR A 196 16.78 -7.59 -0.45
CA THR A 196 17.34 -6.85 -1.59
C THR A 196 18.52 -7.57 -2.22
N VAL A 197 18.74 -7.25 -3.49
CA VAL A 197 19.84 -7.73 -4.33
C VAL A 197 20.41 -6.56 -5.14
N ASN A 198 21.63 -6.70 -5.66
CA ASN A 198 22.19 -5.78 -6.63
C ASN A 198 21.70 -6.09 -8.07
N ALA A 199 22.15 -5.34 -9.06
CA ALA A 199 21.79 -5.56 -10.46
C ALA A 199 22.24 -6.92 -11.03
N SER A 200 23.22 -7.58 -10.41
CA SER A 200 23.67 -8.93 -10.77
C SER A 200 22.85 -10.02 -10.10
N GLY A 201 21.93 -9.68 -9.18
CA GLY A 201 21.11 -10.62 -8.42
C GLY A 201 21.78 -11.10 -7.12
N ASP A 202 22.95 -10.58 -6.76
CA ASP A 202 23.62 -10.94 -5.51
C ASP A 202 22.93 -10.28 -4.33
N TYR A 203 22.88 -11.00 -3.21
CA TYR A 203 22.30 -10.49 -1.96
C TYR A 203 23.03 -9.23 -1.48
N VAL A 204 22.25 -8.20 -1.12
CA VAL A 204 22.77 -6.95 -0.53
C VAL A 204 22.36 -6.86 0.93
N ASP A 205 21.05 -6.75 1.23
CA ASP A 205 20.58 -6.52 2.57
C ASP A 205 19.16 -7.12 2.82
N SER A 206 18.72 -7.00 4.06
CA SER A 206 17.38 -7.38 4.48
C SER A 206 16.84 -6.39 5.51
N TYR A 207 15.68 -5.83 5.23
CA TYR A 207 14.95 -4.91 6.10
C TYR A 207 13.83 -5.66 6.81
N TYR A 208 13.69 -5.47 8.12
CA TYR A 208 12.79 -6.24 8.96
C TYR A 208 11.75 -5.34 9.64
N THR A 209 10.52 -5.84 9.75
CA THR A 209 9.55 -5.24 10.67
C THR A 209 10.00 -5.45 12.11
N SER A 210 9.43 -4.68 13.04
CA SER A 210 9.34 -5.12 14.44
C SER A 210 8.60 -6.45 14.53
N TYR A 211 8.58 -7.09 15.69
CA TYR A 211 7.80 -8.31 15.86
C TYR A 211 6.33 -8.05 15.57
N LEU A 212 5.74 -8.96 14.80
CA LEU A 212 4.36 -8.83 14.36
C LEU A 212 3.40 -8.98 15.54
N HIS A 213 2.40 -8.14 15.55
CA HIS A 213 1.32 -8.12 16.52
C HIS A 213 -0.04 -8.16 15.81
N THR A 214 -1.09 -8.48 16.54
CA THR A 214 -2.47 -8.45 16.03
C THR A 214 -2.82 -7.08 15.48
N GLY A 215 -3.49 -7.06 14.32
CA GLY A 215 -3.84 -5.85 13.58
C GLY A 215 -2.91 -5.56 12.41
N VAL A 216 -2.90 -4.32 11.96
CA VAL A 216 -2.08 -3.88 10.81
C VAL A 216 -0.68 -3.55 11.27
N ASN A 217 0.29 -4.25 10.71
CA ASN A 217 1.72 -4.02 10.87
C ASN A 217 2.26 -3.34 9.61
N LYS A 218 3.26 -2.47 9.76
CA LYS A 218 3.84 -1.74 8.62
C LYS A 218 5.33 -1.47 8.84
N MET A 219 6.05 -1.37 7.73
CA MET A 219 7.45 -0.97 7.66
C MET A 219 7.67 -0.18 6.38
N SER A 220 8.29 1.00 6.48
CA SER A 220 8.74 1.76 5.31
C SER A 220 10.27 1.68 5.23
N VAL A 221 10.77 1.57 4.01
CA VAL A 221 12.20 1.51 3.71
C VAL A 221 12.51 2.50 2.59
N ASN A 222 13.69 3.11 2.66
CA ASN A 222 14.25 3.89 1.57
C ASN A 222 15.47 3.12 1.05
N LEU A 223 15.34 2.52 -0.14
CA LEU A 223 16.39 1.72 -0.74
C LEU A 223 17.40 2.63 -1.45
N PRO A 224 18.70 2.41 -1.23
CA PRO A 224 19.75 3.06 -2.02
C PRO A 224 19.59 2.79 -3.51
N GLU A 225 20.15 3.69 -4.33
CA GLU A 225 20.27 3.46 -5.76
C GLU A 225 21.13 2.22 -6.04
N GLY A 226 20.67 1.37 -6.97
CA GLY A 226 21.34 0.11 -7.31
C GLY A 226 20.91 -1.10 -6.46
N GLU A 227 20.08 -0.90 -5.44
CA GLU A 227 19.40 -1.99 -4.76
C GLU A 227 18.02 -2.28 -5.38
N TYR A 228 17.62 -3.55 -5.37
CA TYR A 228 16.38 -4.04 -5.95
C TYR A 228 15.69 -4.97 -4.96
N ILE A 229 14.37 -4.83 -4.77
CA ILE A 229 13.61 -5.76 -3.93
C ILE A 229 13.43 -7.09 -4.68
N SER A 230 14.11 -8.13 -4.22
CA SER A 230 14.00 -9.47 -4.81
C SER A 230 12.86 -10.30 -4.23
N ALA A 231 12.57 -10.14 -2.95
CA ALA A 231 11.54 -10.93 -2.27
C ALA A 231 10.97 -10.24 -1.02
N VAL A 232 9.76 -10.66 -0.68
CA VAL A 232 9.16 -10.45 0.65
C VAL A 232 9.02 -11.80 1.34
N SER A 233 9.29 -11.86 2.64
CA SER A 233 9.15 -13.09 3.41
C SER A 233 8.58 -12.85 4.80
N ILE A 234 7.91 -13.88 5.31
CA ILE A 234 7.49 -13.99 6.70
C ILE A 234 8.36 -15.05 7.37
N GLY A 235 8.87 -14.72 8.53
CA GLY A 235 9.69 -15.61 9.33
C GLY A 235 9.24 -15.65 10.77
N PHE A 236 9.69 -16.69 11.46
CA PHE A 236 9.52 -16.81 12.89
C PHE A 236 10.89 -16.79 13.55
N ASN A 237 10.95 -16.14 14.71
CA ASN A 237 12.19 -15.82 15.37
C ASN A 237 12.45 -16.76 16.55
N LYS A 238 13.65 -16.71 17.07
CA LYS A 238 14.04 -17.41 18.30
C LYS A 238 13.00 -17.16 19.41
N GLY A 239 12.58 -18.20 20.10
CA GLY A 239 11.54 -18.18 21.13
C GLY A 239 10.14 -18.52 20.62
N THR A 240 9.98 -18.81 19.33
CA THR A 240 8.75 -19.39 18.81
C THR A 240 8.74 -20.89 19.08
N GLU A 241 7.70 -21.40 19.71
CA GLU A 241 7.51 -22.79 20.05
C GLU A 241 6.75 -23.55 18.95
N ALA A 242 6.88 -24.89 18.93
CA ALA A 242 6.08 -25.72 18.06
C ALA A 242 4.58 -25.50 18.32
N GLY A 243 3.78 -25.36 17.25
CA GLY A 243 2.35 -25.07 17.32
C GLY A 243 2.03 -23.55 17.40
N ASN A 244 3.01 -22.69 17.68
CA ASN A 244 2.78 -21.25 17.54
C ASN A 244 2.42 -20.90 16.09
N SER A 245 1.52 -19.96 15.91
CA SER A 245 0.99 -19.64 14.59
C SER A 245 0.82 -18.15 14.36
N LEU A 246 0.83 -17.79 13.09
CA LEU A 246 0.52 -16.47 12.58
C LEU A 246 -0.56 -16.61 11.51
N LYS A 247 -1.68 -15.89 11.66
CA LYS A 247 -2.67 -15.76 10.59
C LYS A 247 -2.43 -14.44 9.85
N LEU A 248 -2.36 -14.51 8.53
CA LEU A 248 -2.28 -13.35 7.64
C LEU A 248 -3.58 -13.24 6.85
N ALA A 249 -4.28 -12.12 6.98
CA ALA A 249 -5.44 -11.84 6.14
C ALA A 249 -5.01 -11.31 4.77
N TRP A 250 -4.00 -10.44 4.76
CA TRP A 250 -3.41 -9.88 3.53
C TRP A 250 -2.01 -9.33 3.80
N ILE A 251 -1.26 -9.15 2.71
CA ILE A 251 0.05 -8.49 2.69
C ILE A 251 0.16 -7.58 1.47
N LYS A 252 0.78 -6.42 1.62
CA LYS A 252 0.93 -5.41 0.57
C LYS A 252 2.32 -4.82 0.58
N LEU A 253 2.97 -4.83 -0.57
CA LEU A 253 4.17 -4.05 -0.84
C LEU A 253 3.81 -2.99 -1.88
N GLU A 254 4.09 -1.73 -1.60
CA GLU A 254 3.76 -0.60 -2.47
C GLU A 254 4.87 0.44 -2.53
N ASN A 255 4.88 1.24 -3.59
CA ASN A 255 5.77 2.40 -3.70
C ASN A 255 5.35 3.50 -2.72
N GLY A 256 6.33 4.20 -2.18
CA GLY A 256 6.13 5.33 -1.26
C GLY A 256 6.33 4.97 0.20
N SER A 257 6.44 6.02 1.03
CA SER A 257 6.76 5.93 2.47
C SER A 257 5.55 5.73 3.38
N MET A 258 4.33 5.71 2.81
CA MET A 258 3.09 5.56 3.57
C MET A 258 2.29 4.34 3.16
N ALA A 259 1.84 3.56 4.15
CA ALA A 259 0.92 2.46 3.92
C ALA A 259 -0.46 3.01 3.53
N THR A 260 -0.96 2.60 2.36
CA THR A 260 -2.32 2.90 1.92
C THR A 260 -3.27 1.75 2.24
N MET A 261 -4.56 2.00 2.15
CA MET A 261 -5.57 0.98 2.43
C MET A 261 -5.38 -0.24 1.51
N PHE A 262 -5.50 -1.43 2.08
CA PHE A 262 -5.54 -2.65 1.29
C PHE A 262 -6.90 -2.77 0.59
N VAL A 263 -6.86 -2.90 -0.72
CA VAL A 263 -8.02 -3.23 -1.55
C VAL A 263 -7.79 -4.63 -2.11
N ALA A 264 -8.70 -5.54 -1.81
CA ALA A 264 -8.62 -6.91 -2.32
C ALA A 264 -8.67 -6.88 -3.86
N PRO A 265 -7.74 -7.57 -4.54
CA PRO A 265 -7.73 -7.57 -6.00
C PRO A 265 -8.96 -8.28 -6.58
N ASP A 266 -9.33 -7.91 -7.80
CA ASP A 266 -10.30 -8.70 -8.57
C ASP A 266 -9.77 -10.13 -8.73
N ARG A 267 -10.60 -11.11 -8.37
CA ARG A 267 -10.18 -12.52 -8.31
C ARG A 267 -9.82 -13.08 -9.69
N ALA A 268 -10.54 -12.68 -10.74
CA ALA A 268 -10.28 -13.19 -12.09
C ALA A 268 -8.98 -12.61 -12.65
N ALA A 269 -8.77 -11.31 -12.46
CA ALA A 269 -7.53 -10.64 -12.85
C ALA A 269 -6.32 -11.21 -12.08
N GLU A 270 -6.47 -11.46 -10.77
CA GLU A 270 -5.40 -12.01 -9.95
C GLU A 270 -5.09 -13.47 -10.30
N LEU A 271 -6.12 -14.28 -10.56
CA LEU A 271 -5.93 -15.64 -11.08
C LEU A 271 -5.15 -15.62 -12.40
N ALA A 272 -5.47 -14.73 -13.33
CA ALA A 272 -4.76 -14.60 -14.59
C ALA A 272 -3.27 -14.26 -14.40
N LYS A 273 -2.92 -13.40 -13.42
CA LYS A 273 -1.52 -13.13 -13.04
C LYS A 273 -0.83 -14.39 -12.52
N CYS A 274 -1.48 -15.13 -11.60
CA CYS A 274 -0.94 -16.37 -11.05
C CYS A 274 -0.76 -17.45 -12.11
N GLN A 275 -1.66 -17.55 -13.07
CA GLN A 275 -1.60 -18.52 -14.17
C GLN A 275 -0.39 -18.30 -15.10
N ARG A 276 0.26 -17.15 -15.07
CA ARG A 276 1.55 -16.97 -15.76
C ARG A 276 2.67 -17.83 -15.17
N PHE A 277 2.51 -18.31 -13.94
CA PHE A 277 3.51 -19.10 -13.20
C PHE A 277 3.10 -20.57 -13.02
N TYR A 278 1.81 -20.80 -12.80
CA TYR A 278 1.26 -22.13 -12.58
C TYR A 278 -0.13 -22.24 -13.21
N GLN A 279 -0.33 -23.23 -14.07
CA GLN A 279 -1.62 -23.52 -14.72
C GLN A 279 -1.95 -24.99 -14.65
N ILE A 280 -3.22 -25.34 -14.47
CA ILE A 280 -3.74 -26.69 -14.64
C ILE A 280 -4.54 -26.73 -15.94
N ARG A 281 -4.24 -27.70 -16.82
CA ARG A 281 -4.92 -27.97 -18.08
C ARG A 281 -5.34 -29.43 -18.15
N THR A 282 -6.41 -29.71 -18.92
CA THR A 282 -6.97 -31.06 -19.04
C THR A 282 -6.13 -31.98 -19.90
N THR A 283 -5.22 -31.46 -20.70
CA THR A 283 -4.35 -32.21 -21.63
C THR A 283 -2.91 -31.77 -21.49
N ASN A 284 -1.95 -32.66 -21.76
CA ASN A 284 -0.51 -32.38 -21.86
C ASN A 284 -0.04 -32.16 -23.30
N ASP A 285 -0.93 -32.24 -24.30
CA ASP A 285 -0.60 -32.08 -25.72
C ASP A 285 -0.59 -30.62 -26.17
N ILE A 286 -0.77 -29.69 -25.25
CA ILE A 286 -0.77 -28.26 -25.52
C ILE A 286 0.67 -27.78 -25.69
N ASN A 287 0.94 -27.16 -26.84
CA ASN A 287 2.16 -26.40 -27.01
C ASN A 287 2.20 -25.31 -25.92
N PRO A 288 3.28 -25.19 -25.11
CA PRO A 288 3.41 -24.17 -24.06
C PRO A 288 3.12 -22.75 -24.54
N LEU A 289 3.32 -22.45 -25.82
CA LEU A 289 3.00 -21.17 -26.43
C LEU A 289 1.48 -20.91 -26.57
N ASP A 290 0.67 -21.96 -26.53
CA ASP A 290 -0.79 -21.87 -26.64
C ASP A 290 -1.49 -21.71 -25.28
N LEU A 291 -0.76 -21.75 -24.19
CA LEU A 291 -1.30 -21.52 -22.85
C LEU A 291 -1.86 -20.11 -22.71
N ARG A 292 -3.02 -20.01 -22.09
CA ARG A 292 -3.72 -18.72 -21.87
C ARG A 292 -4.15 -18.58 -20.39
N PRO A 293 -3.77 -17.51 -19.71
CA PRO A 293 -2.81 -16.48 -20.17
C PRO A 293 -1.43 -17.08 -20.47
N SER A 294 -0.65 -16.39 -21.31
CA SER A 294 0.71 -16.85 -21.62
C SER A 294 1.55 -16.95 -20.36
N MET A 295 2.30 -18.02 -20.24
CA MET A 295 3.22 -18.21 -19.11
C MET A 295 4.43 -17.27 -19.22
N ARG A 296 5.04 -16.92 -18.09
CA ARG A 296 6.20 -16.03 -18.03
C ARG A 296 7.44 -16.58 -18.74
N ALA A 297 7.53 -17.89 -18.78
CA ALA A 297 8.60 -18.63 -19.41
C ALA A 297 8.05 -19.97 -19.92
N THR A 298 8.84 -20.69 -20.73
CA THR A 298 8.57 -22.10 -21.03
C THR A 298 8.46 -22.88 -19.72
N PRO A 299 7.42 -23.70 -19.54
CA PRO A 299 7.29 -24.48 -18.31
C PRO A 299 8.52 -25.32 -18.03
N SER A 300 9.05 -25.21 -16.82
CA SER A 300 10.17 -26.01 -16.35
C SER A 300 9.74 -27.43 -15.99
N GLU A 301 8.44 -27.64 -15.72
CA GLU A 301 7.86 -28.90 -15.32
C GLU A 301 6.43 -29.00 -15.84
N ILE A 302 6.05 -30.21 -16.26
CA ILE A 302 4.67 -30.59 -16.62
C ILE A 302 4.37 -31.89 -15.88
N THR A 303 3.45 -31.85 -14.91
CA THR A 303 3.17 -32.96 -14.01
C THR A 303 1.69 -33.33 -14.04
N ALA A 304 1.37 -34.62 -14.06
CA ALA A 304 -0.01 -35.10 -13.91
C ALA A 304 -0.54 -34.77 -12.51
N VAL A 305 -1.71 -34.16 -12.47
CA VAL A 305 -2.42 -33.79 -11.25
C VAL A 305 -3.90 -34.18 -11.33
N LYS A 306 -4.62 -34.12 -10.23
CA LYS A 306 -6.06 -34.34 -10.25
C LYS A 306 -6.75 -33.30 -11.14
N GLY A 307 -7.36 -33.77 -12.21
CA GLY A 307 -8.09 -32.91 -13.17
C GLY A 307 -7.28 -32.47 -14.39
N GLY A 308 -6.03 -33.01 -14.58
CA GLY A 308 -5.24 -32.72 -15.76
C GLY A 308 -3.75 -32.69 -15.55
N TYR A 309 -3.09 -31.71 -16.09
CA TYR A 309 -1.65 -31.51 -16.02
C TYR A 309 -1.35 -30.10 -15.51
N ALA A 310 -0.43 -30.00 -14.56
CA ALA A 310 0.12 -28.75 -14.05
C ALA A 310 1.31 -28.33 -14.90
N TYR A 311 1.29 -27.11 -15.36
CA TYR A 311 2.37 -26.43 -16.08
C TYR A 311 3.02 -25.44 -15.11
N VAL A 312 4.31 -25.53 -14.88
CA VAL A 312 5.04 -24.79 -13.86
C VAL A 312 6.14 -23.92 -14.49
N ALA A 313 6.10 -22.62 -14.23
CA ALA A 313 7.12 -21.64 -14.60
C ALA A 313 7.40 -20.67 -13.43
N GLU A 314 7.48 -21.21 -12.22
CA GLU A 314 7.71 -20.45 -10.99
C GLU A 314 9.12 -19.83 -10.94
N LEU A 315 9.37 -18.87 -10.01
CA LEU A 315 10.64 -18.14 -9.83
C LEU A 315 11.52 -18.81 -8.78
#